data_28166d08baf67e589f3d372adf94d2b9
#
_entry.id   28166d08baf67e589f3d372adf94d2b9
#
_cell.length_a   1.000
_cell.length_b   1.000
_cell.length_c   1.000
_cell.angle_alpha   90.00
_cell.angle_beta   90.00
_cell.angle_gamma   90.00
#
_symmetry.space_group_name_H-M   'P 1'
#
loop_
_entity.id
_entity.type
_entity.pdbx_description
1 polymer ?
#
loop_
_entity_poly.entity_id
_entity_poly.type
_entity_poly.pdbx_seq_one_letter_code
_entity_poly.pdbx_strand_id
1 'polypeptide(L)'
;MPVEMRMWRIDGQISKQLSAATLPTENELHQFLRQDPSLLGTPLLVIGSEVVTPYGKRLDLLAIDAEGNLHVLELKRDRTPREVVAQVLDYGSWVTTLPRDEIIDIAEKELEQPFEAAFEETFGIAPPDDLNGELRLTIIASSLDASSERIVTYLRGFGVPINAVFFTYLEDDDRRYLARSWLATTEEGVAGSSAKSTSKRAAWNGLDWYVSFGGGRAWEDARKYGFVSAGGGKFYTQTIRALPVGARVWVNIPQTGYVGVGVVTGAAMEFADAILDEPGEKLALSDQALIGTYTHSGATTVDD
;
A
#
# COMPACT_ATOMS: atom_id res chain seq x y z
N MET A 1 16.83 -21.00 10.95
CA MET A 1 17.44 -22.14 10.20
C MET A 1 16.88 -22.10 8.81
N PRO A 2 17.70 -22.11 7.76
CA PRO A 2 17.18 -22.16 6.41
C PRO A 2 16.26 -23.38 6.27
N VAL A 3 15.06 -23.17 5.76
CA VAL A 3 14.13 -24.27 5.48
C VAL A 3 14.68 -25.00 4.27
N GLU A 4 15.14 -26.25 4.47
CA GLU A 4 15.55 -27.08 3.34
C GLU A 4 14.30 -27.48 2.55
N MET A 5 14.16 -26.98 1.32
CA MET A 5 13.04 -27.29 0.44
C MET A 5 13.50 -28.33 -0.59
N ARG A 6 12.77 -29.45 -0.68
CA ARG A 6 12.95 -30.48 -1.70
C ARG A 6 11.63 -30.72 -2.39
N MET A 7 11.66 -30.92 -3.70
CA MET A 7 10.47 -31.16 -4.52
C MET A 7 10.68 -32.42 -5.38
N TRP A 8 9.60 -33.16 -5.58
CA TRP A 8 9.57 -34.35 -6.45
C TRP A 8 8.47 -34.20 -7.49
N ARG A 9 8.80 -34.55 -8.72
CA ARG A 9 7.80 -34.83 -9.74
C ARG A 9 7.25 -36.24 -9.52
N ILE A 10 5.94 -36.40 -9.55
CA ILE A 10 5.26 -37.68 -9.41
C ILE A 10 4.63 -38.05 -10.76
N ASP A 11 5.15 -39.12 -11.38
CA ASP A 11 4.63 -39.67 -12.64
C ASP A 11 4.04 -41.08 -12.34
N GLY A 12 2.75 -41.13 -12.09
CA GLY A 12 2.09 -42.36 -11.67
C GLY A 12 2.62 -42.87 -10.32
N GLN A 13 3.40 -43.94 -10.32
CA GLN A 13 4.02 -44.52 -9.12
C GLN A 13 5.52 -44.17 -8.99
N ILE A 14 6.06 -43.39 -9.94
CA ILE A 14 7.49 -43.05 -9.96
C ILE A 14 7.64 -41.64 -9.43
N SER A 15 8.56 -41.46 -8.49
CA SER A 15 8.97 -40.14 -7.99
C SER A 15 10.37 -39.80 -8.47
N LYS A 16 10.55 -38.62 -9.09
CA LYS A 16 11.85 -38.07 -9.48
C LYS A 16 12.09 -36.81 -8.68
N GLN A 17 13.16 -36.78 -7.89
CA GLN A 17 13.53 -35.56 -7.16
C GLN A 17 14.03 -34.52 -8.15
N LEU A 18 13.57 -33.28 -8.01
CA LEU A 18 14.07 -32.16 -8.77
C LEU A 18 15.46 -31.77 -8.29
N SER A 19 16.32 -31.40 -9.21
CA SER A 19 17.66 -30.93 -8.91
C SER A 19 17.64 -29.46 -8.49
N ALA A 20 18.49 -29.10 -7.52
CA ALA A 20 18.73 -27.71 -7.23
C ALA A 20 19.43 -27.07 -8.44
N ALA A 21 18.85 -26.01 -8.96
CA ALA A 21 19.44 -25.22 -10.02
C ALA A 21 20.15 -24.01 -9.44
N THR A 22 21.10 -23.47 -10.20
CA THR A 22 21.70 -22.20 -9.85
C THR A 22 20.65 -21.10 -9.98
N LEU A 23 20.51 -20.29 -8.94
CA LEU A 23 19.69 -19.09 -9.00
C LEU A 23 20.08 -18.25 -10.23
N PRO A 24 19.13 -17.62 -10.89
CA PRO A 24 19.42 -16.59 -11.86
C PRO A 24 20.38 -15.56 -11.29
N THR A 25 20.94 -14.76 -12.16
CA THR A 25 21.67 -13.57 -11.69
C THR A 25 20.74 -12.69 -10.86
N GLU A 26 21.29 -11.86 -9.97
CA GLU A 26 20.50 -10.88 -9.21
C GLU A 26 19.63 -10.04 -10.15
N ASN A 27 20.14 -9.69 -11.32
CA ASN A 27 19.41 -8.97 -12.35
C ASN A 27 18.22 -9.77 -12.93
N GLU A 28 18.36 -11.08 -13.16
CA GLU A 28 17.23 -11.90 -13.63
C GLU A 28 16.13 -12.00 -12.58
N LEU A 29 16.49 -12.19 -11.30
CA LEU A 29 15.52 -12.20 -10.20
C LEU A 29 14.83 -10.83 -10.05
N HIS A 30 15.60 -9.76 -10.19
CA HIS A 30 15.10 -8.40 -10.20
C HIS A 30 14.06 -8.19 -11.33
N GLN A 31 14.37 -8.64 -12.55
CA GLN A 31 13.44 -8.54 -13.68
C GLN A 31 12.19 -9.40 -13.49
N PHE A 32 12.30 -10.60 -12.93
CA PHE A 32 11.13 -11.43 -12.63
C PHE A 32 10.19 -10.74 -11.64
N LEU A 33 10.72 -10.18 -10.55
CA LEU A 33 9.91 -9.50 -9.54
C LEU A 33 9.35 -8.17 -10.02
N ARG A 34 10.07 -7.47 -10.91
CA ARG A 34 9.57 -6.25 -11.54
C ARG A 34 8.39 -6.56 -12.48
N GLN A 35 8.44 -7.65 -13.22
CA GLN A 35 7.39 -8.07 -14.16
C GLN A 35 6.21 -8.75 -13.46
N ASP A 36 6.48 -9.55 -12.44
CA ASP A 36 5.46 -10.29 -11.70
C ASP A 36 5.74 -10.24 -10.18
N PRO A 37 5.40 -9.15 -9.52
CA PRO A 37 5.57 -9.02 -8.07
C PRO A 37 4.62 -9.96 -7.28
N SER A 38 3.62 -10.60 -7.92
CA SER A 38 2.75 -11.60 -7.29
C SER A 38 3.53 -12.83 -6.80
N LEU A 39 4.76 -13.03 -7.30
CA LEU A 39 5.72 -14.00 -6.76
C LEU A 39 5.98 -13.82 -5.26
N LEU A 40 5.76 -12.64 -4.70
CA LEU A 40 5.83 -12.38 -3.26
C LEU A 40 4.57 -12.83 -2.50
N GLY A 41 3.48 -13.19 -3.22
CA GLY A 41 2.25 -13.77 -2.67
C GLY A 41 1.18 -12.79 -2.25
N THR A 42 1.40 -11.51 -2.51
CA THR A 42 0.40 -10.44 -2.39
C THR A 42 0.41 -9.63 -3.68
N PRO A 43 -0.74 -9.13 -4.15
CA PRO A 43 -0.75 -8.19 -5.26
C PRO A 43 0.05 -6.94 -4.90
N LEU A 44 0.99 -6.57 -5.75
CA LEU A 44 1.81 -5.36 -5.61
C LEU A 44 1.95 -4.71 -6.98
N LEU A 45 2.02 -3.39 -7.00
CA LEU A 45 2.44 -2.59 -8.14
C LEU A 45 3.86 -2.10 -7.89
N VAL A 46 4.81 -2.46 -8.75
CA VAL A 46 6.17 -1.91 -8.69
C VAL A 46 6.12 -0.49 -9.21
N ILE A 47 6.45 0.48 -8.36
CA ILE A 47 6.41 1.91 -8.64
C ILE A 47 7.80 2.53 -8.76
N GLY A 48 8.86 1.75 -8.56
CA GLY A 48 10.23 2.23 -8.72
C GLY A 48 11.22 1.08 -8.81
N SER A 49 12.16 1.20 -9.74
CA SER A 49 13.24 0.26 -9.95
C SER A 49 14.58 1.00 -9.91
N GLU A 50 15.55 0.48 -9.15
CA GLU A 50 16.85 1.11 -8.93
C GLU A 50 16.75 2.60 -8.50
N VAL A 51 15.82 2.89 -7.57
CA VAL A 51 15.53 4.26 -7.14
C VAL A 51 16.71 4.85 -6.37
N VAL A 52 17.23 5.96 -6.87
CA VAL A 52 18.36 6.64 -6.24
C VAL A 52 17.86 7.47 -5.06
N THR A 53 18.34 7.17 -3.86
CA THR A 53 18.01 7.94 -2.66
C THR A 53 18.80 9.25 -2.59
N PRO A 54 18.34 10.27 -1.84
CA PRO A 54 19.09 11.51 -1.63
C PRO A 54 20.48 11.31 -1.01
N TYR A 55 20.73 10.14 -0.43
CA TYR A 55 22.00 9.78 0.23
C TYR A 55 22.97 9.02 -0.70
N GLY A 56 22.67 8.98 -2.01
CA GLY A 56 23.52 8.35 -3.02
C GLY A 56 23.51 6.82 -2.98
N LYS A 57 22.52 6.23 -2.35
CA LYS A 57 22.26 4.79 -2.38
C LYS A 57 21.20 4.48 -3.42
N ARG A 58 21.10 3.21 -3.82
CA ARG A 58 20.15 2.74 -4.81
C ARG A 58 19.31 1.61 -4.18
N LEU A 59 18.00 1.84 -4.11
CA LEU A 59 17.01 0.88 -3.66
C LEU A 59 16.60 0.00 -4.85
N ASP A 60 16.62 -1.32 -4.70
CA ASP A 60 16.40 -2.23 -5.82
C ASP A 60 14.97 -2.12 -6.39
N LEU A 61 13.94 -2.33 -5.58
CA LEU A 61 12.54 -2.18 -5.99
C LEU A 61 11.72 -1.50 -4.89
N LEU A 62 10.93 -0.50 -5.29
CA LEU A 62 9.88 0.11 -4.49
C LEU A 62 8.53 -0.31 -5.07
N ALA A 63 7.65 -0.85 -4.24
CA ALA A 63 6.32 -1.27 -4.64
C ALA A 63 5.26 -0.71 -3.70
N ILE A 64 4.00 -0.75 -4.15
CA ILE A 64 2.83 -0.32 -3.38
C ILE A 64 1.77 -1.42 -3.40
N ASP A 65 1.03 -1.58 -2.29
CA ASP A 65 -0.12 -2.48 -2.21
C ASP A 65 -1.45 -1.74 -2.43
N ALA A 66 -2.56 -2.48 -2.45
CA ALA A 66 -3.89 -1.94 -2.68
C ALA A 66 -4.36 -0.97 -1.57
N GLU A 67 -3.78 -1.04 -0.39
CA GLU A 67 -4.04 -0.15 0.74
C GLU A 67 -3.19 1.13 0.70
N GLY A 68 -2.29 1.27 -0.30
CA GLY A 68 -1.40 2.41 -0.44
C GLY A 68 -0.13 2.34 0.43
N ASN A 69 0.16 1.18 1.02
CA ASN A 69 1.36 0.99 1.81
C ASN A 69 2.56 0.72 0.92
N LEU A 70 3.72 1.24 1.31
CA LEU A 70 4.94 1.06 0.53
C LEU A 70 5.73 -0.18 0.96
N HIS A 71 6.31 -0.83 -0.02
CA HIS A 71 7.15 -2.01 0.13
C HIS A 71 8.55 -1.73 -0.42
N VAL A 72 9.53 -1.74 0.45
CA VAL A 72 10.96 -1.73 0.10
C VAL A 72 11.42 -3.17 -0.10
N LEU A 73 11.89 -3.49 -1.29
CA LEU A 73 12.34 -4.81 -1.67
C LEU A 73 13.83 -4.74 -2.00
N GLU A 74 14.65 -5.39 -1.20
CA GLU A 74 16.11 -5.47 -1.38
C GLU A 74 16.49 -6.88 -1.80
N LEU A 75 17.15 -6.99 -2.95
CA LEU A 75 17.50 -8.25 -3.57
C LEU A 75 18.97 -8.60 -3.34
N LYS A 76 19.21 -9.86 -3.03
CA LYS A 76 20.57 -10.42 -2.96
C LYS A 76 20.57 -11.82 -3.54
N ARG A 77 21.46 -12.06 -4.48
CA ARG A 77 21.58 -13.37 -5.14
C ARG A 77 22.01 -14.47 -4.19
N ASP A 78 23.04 -14.20 -3.43
CA ASP A 78 23.73 -15.20 -2.64
C ASP A 78 23.35 -15.13 -1.15
N ARG A 79 24.03 -15.96 -0.34
CA ARG A 79 23.93 -15.89 1.10
C ARG A 79 24.29 -14.49 1.59
N THR A 80 23.33 -13.83 2.17
CA THR A 80 23.40 -12.39 2.43
C THR A 80 23.92 -12.08 3.82
N PRO A 81 24.96 -11.24 3.93
CA PRO A 81 25.52 -10.81 5.19
C PRO A 81 24.61 -9.80 5.90
N ARG A 82 24.91 -9.54 7.18
CA ARG A 82 24.14 -8.63 8.06
C ARG A 82 24.00 -7.20 7.55
N GLU A 83 24.89 -6.77 6.66
CA GLU A 83 24.89 -5.43 6.07
C GLU A 83 23.60 -5.14 5.29
N VAL A 84 22.93 -6.16 4.74
CA VAL A 84 21.65 -5.98 4.04
C VAL A 84 20.54 -5.49 4.99
N VAL A 85 20.57 -5.92 6.24
CA VAL A 85 19.59 -5.47 7.24
C VAL A 85 19.75 -3.98 7.49
N ALA A 86 20.99 -3.50 7.62
CA ALA A 86 21.24 -2.05 7.76
C ALA A 86 20.83 -1.29 6.50
N GLN A 87 21.06 -1.86 5.32
CA GLN A 87 20.71 -1.26 4.03
C GLN A 87 19.19 -1.10 3.89
N VAL A 88 18.41 -2.14 4.16
CA VAL A 88 16.96 -2.07 4.04
C VAL A 88 16.33 -1.14 5.09
N LEU A 89 16.92 -1.04 6.28
CA LEU A 89 16.51 -0.08 7.30
C LEU A 89 16.82 1.36 6.90
N ASP A 90 17.98 1.60 6.28
CA ASP A 90 18.36 2.92 5.74
C ASP A 90 17.34 3.38 4.67
N TYR A 91 17.01 2.52 3.72
CA TYR A 91 15.96 2.80 2.73
C TYR A 91 14.60 3.05 3.37
N GLY A 92 14.22 2.21 4.32
CA GLY A 92 12.97 2.37 5.05
C GLY A 92 12.87 3.71 5.77
N SER A 93 13.97 4.17 6.36
CA SER A 93 14.04 5.45 7.05
C SER A 93 13.78 6.65 6.12
N TRP A 94 14.19 6.55 4.86
CA TRP A 94 13.90 7.55 3.84
C TRP A 94 12.50 7.41 3.28
N VAL A 95 12.10 6.19 2.89
CA VAL A 95 10.79 5.93 2.27
C VAL A 95 9.63 6.38 3.16
N THR A 96 9.73 6.20 4.49
CA THR A 96 8.70 6.68 5.43
C THR A 96 8.50 8.19 5.41
N THR A 97 9.46 8.95 4.89
CA THR A 97 9.37 10.42 4.82
C THR A 97 8.80 10.92 3.48
N LEU A 98 8.59 10.04 2.50
CA LEU A 98 8.09 10.42 1.19
C LEU A 98 6.65 10.93 1.28
N PRO A 99 6.38 12.17 0.86
CA PRO A 99 5.03 12.67 0.71
C PRO A 99 4.36 12.06 -0.53
N ARG A 100 3.04 12.13 -0.59
CA ARG A 100 2.24 11.58 -1.69
C ARG A 100 2.76 12.00 -3.07
N ASP A 101 3.04 13.28 -3.26
CA ASP A 101 3.43 13.82 -4.55
C ASP A 101 4.76 13.22 -5.04
N GLU A 102 5.74 13.06 -4.14
CA GLU A 102 7.03 12.43 -4.49
C GLU A 102 6.85 10.92 -4.81
N ILE A 103 5.92 10.23 -4.14
CA ILE A 103 5.60 8.84 -4.45
C ILE A 103 5.02 8.74 -5.86
N ILE A 104 4.10 9.63 -6.23
CA ILE A 104 3.51 9.69 -7.57
C ILE A 104 4.58 10.01 -8.61
N ASP A 105 5.44 10.99 -8.38
CA ASP A 105 6.54 11.33 -9.28
C ASP A 105 7.50 10.14 -9.54
N ILE A 106 7.81 9.36 -8.50
CA ILE A 106 8.62 8.15 -8.62
C ILE A 106 7.87 7.11 -9.46
N ALA A 107 6.57 6.91 -9.18
CA ALA A 107 5.75 5.92 -9.84
C ALA A 107 5.56 6.23 -11.33
N GLU A 108 5.20 7.44 -11.69
CA GLU A 108 4.96 7.84 -13.09
C GLU A 108 6.23 7.74 -13.94
N LYS A 109 7.38 8.03 -13.36
CA LYS A 109 8.67 7.85 -14.03
C LYS A 109 9.00 6.38 -14.32
N GLU A 110 8.61 5.46 -13.43
CA GLU A 110 8.84 4.02 -13.60
C GLU A 110 7.80 3.40 -14.54
N LEU A 111 6.54 3.80 -14.39
CA LEU A 111 5.39 3.19 -15.07
C LEU A 111 5.18 3.73 -16.49
N GLU A 112 5.76 4.89 -16.81
CA GLU A 112 5.57 5.61 -18.09
C GLU A 112 4.09 5.92 -18.40
N GLN A 113 3.25 5.97 -17.34
CA GLN A 113 1.82 6.29 -17.41
C GLN A 113 1.36 6.92 -16.08
N PRO A 114 0.17 7.57 -16.02
CA PRO A 114 -0.36 8.12 -14.79
C PRO A 114 -0.50 7.07 -13.70
N PHE A 115 -0.07 7.42 -12.49
CA PHE A 115 -0.09 6.52 -11.33
C PHE A 115 -1.48 5.94 -11.05
N GLU A 116 -2.51 6.79 -11.09
CA GLU A 116 -3.90 6.40 -10.83
C GLU A 116 -4.38 5.33 -11.80
N ALA A 117 -4.03 5.47 -13.09
CA ALA A 117 -4.42 4.51 -14.12
C ALA A 117 -3.74 3.15 -13.90
N ALA A 118 -2.44 3.14 -13.60
CA ALA A 118 -1.70 1.92 -13.32
C ALA A 118 -2.18 1.23 -12.04
N PHE A 119 -2.50 2.01 -11.02
CA PHE A 119 -3.03 1.50 -9.77
C PHE A 119 -4.41 0.85 -9.96
N GLU A 120 -5.31 1.52 -10.68
CA GLU A 120 -6.65 0.99 -11.00
C GLU A 120 -6.57 -0.26 -11.89
N GLU A 121 -5.66 -0.29 -12.87
CA GLU A 121 -5.42 -1.47 -13.70
C GLU A 121 -4.95 -2.66 -12.85
N THR A 122 -4.06 -2.43 -11.88
CA THR A 122 -3.47 -3.49 -11.05
C THR A 122 -4.44 -4.00 -9.99
N PHE A 123 -5.17 -3.12 -9.32
CA PHE A 123 -5.97 -3.47 -8.13
C PHE A 123 -7.48 -3.42 -8.35
N GLY A 124 -7.95 -2.87 -9.48
CA GLY A 124 -9.38 -2.70 -9.78
C GLY A 124 -10.08 -1.64 -8.92
N ILE A 125 -9.30 -0.83 -8.20
CA ILE A 125 -9.77 0.26 -7.34
C ILE A 125 -8.87 1.48 -7.52
N ALA A 126 -9.39 2.67 -7.27
CA ALA A 126 -8.55 3.86 -7.27
C ALA A 126 -7.62 3.90 -6.05
N PRO A 127 -6.45 4.57 -6.17
CA PRO A 127 -5.52 4.70 -5.07
C PRO A 127 -6.17 5.46 -3.89
N PRO A 128 -5.82 5.09 -2.63
CA PRO A 128 -6.30 5.82 -1.46
C PRO A 128 -5.74 7.25 -1.41
N ASP A 129 -6.43 8.13 -0.71
CA ASP A 129 -5.99 9.51 -0.49
C ASP A 129 -4.65 9.60 0.23
N ASP A 130 -4.46 8.74 1.23
CA ASP A 130 -3.23 8.65 2.00
C ASP A 130 -2.39 7.48 1.48
N LEU A 131 -1.22 7.78 0.96
CA LEU A 131 -0.18 6.81 0.63
C LEU A 131 0.84 6.73 1.75
N ASN A 132 1.56 5.60 1.83
CA ASN A 132 2.63 5.40 2.80
C ASN A 132 2.17 5.41 4.28
N GLY A 133 0.96 4.89 4.53
CA GLY A 133 0.44 4.75 5.89
C GLY A 133 1.19 3.69 6.70
N GLU A 134 1.62 2.63 6.05
CA GLU A 134 2.48 1.58 6.59
C GLU A 134 3.63 1.30 5.61
N LEU A 135 4.76 0.89 6.14
CA LEU A 135 5.92 0.46 5.36
C LEU A 135 6.19 -1.02 5.59
N ARG A 136 6.62 -1.73 4.56
CA ARG A 136 7.12 -3.11 4.66
C ARG A 136 8.51 -3.22 4.08
N LEU A 137 9.42 -3.85 4.83
CA LEU A 137 10.81 -4.04 4.46
C LEU A 137 11.03 -5.53 4.17
N THR A 138 11.39 -5.87 2.96
CA THR A 138 11.57 -7.26 2.54
C THR A 138 12.96 -7.49 1.96
N ILE A 139 13.70 -8.38 2.60
CA ILE A 139 14.96 -8.90 2.07
C ILE A 139 14.65 -10.13 1.22
N ILE A 140 15.09 -10.13 -0.03
CA ILE A 140 14.88 -11.20 -1.00
C ILE A 140 16.24 -11.86 -1.28
N ALA A 141 16.39 -13.12 -0.92
CA ALA A 141 17.68 -13.80 -1.02
C ALA A 141 17.52 -15.32 -1.28
N SER A 142 18.61 -16.02 -1.56
CA SER A 142 18.62 -17.49 -1.52
C SER A 142 18.69 -18.02 -0.08
N SER A 143 19.39 -17.30 0.78
CA SER A 143 19.49 -17.59 2.22
C SER A 143 20.05 -16.37 2.97
N LEU A 144 19.80 -16.30 4.26
CA LEU A 144 20.49 -15.39 5.17
C LEU A 144 21.54 -16.14 5.97
N ASP A 145 22.55 -15.43 6.46
CA ASP A 145 23.41 -15.98 7.51
C ASP A 145 22.65 -16.00 8.86
N ALA A 146 23.12 -16.83 9.79
CA ALA A 146 22.48 -17.00 11.09
C ALA A 146 22.40 -15.69 11.91
N SER A 147 23.30 -14.75 11.64
CA SER A 147 23.32 -13.43 12.28
C SER A 147 22.18 -12.55 11.75
N SER A 148 22.03 -12.52 10.42
CA SER A 148 20.98 -11.77 9.74
C SER A 148 19.59 -12.30 10.09
N GLU A 149 19.40 -13.63 10.08
CA GLU A 149 18.13 -14.25 10.52
C GLU A 149 17.77 -13.83 11.96
N ARG A 150 18.76 -13.90 12.87
CA ARG A 150 18.55 -13.51 14.27
C ARG A 150 18.19 -12.02 14.39
N ILE A 151 18.88 -11.13 13.64
CA ILE A 151 18.62 -9.70 13.69
C ILE A 151 17.23 -9.39 13.12
N VAL A 152 16.85 -9.97 11.99
CA VAL A 152 15.50 -9.77 11.41
C VAL A 152 14.42 -10.25 12.39
N THR A 153 14.59 -11.45 12.98
CA THR A 153 13.66 -11.98 13.98
C THR A 153 13.57 -11.07 15.21
N TYR A 154 14.69 -10.54 15.68
CA TYR A 154 14.75 -9.62 16.81
C TYR A 154 14.01 -8.31 16.50
N LEU A 155 14.27 -7.68 15.36
CA LEU A 155 13.62 -6.44 14.92
C LEU A 155 12.10 -6.62 14.78
N ARG A 156 11.66 -7.76 14.23
CA ARG A 156 10.24 -8.11 14.16
C ARG A 156 9.59 -8.18 15.53
N GLY A 157 10.28 -8.75 16.51
CA GLY A 157 9.81 -8.81 17.91
C GLY A 157 9.58 -7.43 18.54
N PHE A 158 10.21 -6.38 18.01
CA PHE A 158 10.01 -4.98 18.41
C PHE A 158 9.06 -4.21 17.46
N GLY A 159 8.34 -4.92 16.58
CA GLY A 159 7.36 -4.31 15.69
C GLY A 159 7.94 -3.63 14.46
N VAL A 160 9.24 -3.80 14.17
CA VAL A 160 9.81 -3.32 12.89
C VAL A 160 9.22 -4.16 11.76
N PRO A 161 8.63 -3.55 10.71
CA PRO A 161 7.93 -4.26 9.65
C PRO A 161 8.89 -4.87 8.62
N ILE A 162 9.86 -5.65 9.09
CA ILE A 162 10.90 -6.30 8.28
C ILE A 162 10.67 -7.80 8.19
N ASN A 163 10.89 -8.39 7.02
CA ASN A 163 10.88 -9.84 6.81
C ASN A 163 11.92 -10.25 5.76
N ALA A 164 12.11 -11.55 5.60
CA ALA A 164 12.91 -12.09 4.51
C ALA A 164 12.11 -13.15 3.75
N VAL A 165 12.30 -13.18 2.44
CA VAL A 165 11.77 -14.20 1.55
C VAL A 165 12.92 -14.91 0.85
N PHE A 166 12.82 -16.20 0.77
CA PHE A 166 13.82 -17.06 0.13
C PHE A 166 13.27 -17.68 -1.12
N PHE A 167 14.01 -17.56 -2.21
CA PHE A 167 13.71 -18.23 -3.46
C PHE A 167 14.69 -19.38 -3.69
N THR A 168 14.12 -20.55 -3.99
CA THR A 168 14.86 -21.76 -4.36
C THR A 168 14.54 -22.09 -5.81
N TYR A 169 15.58 -22.21 -6.62
CA TYR A 169 15.48 -22.62 -8.01
C TYR A 169 15.65 -24.14 -8.12
N LEU A 170 14.74 -24.77 -8.87
CA LEU A 170 14.74 -26.21 -9.09
C LEU A 170 14.60 -26.49 -10.59
N GLU A 171 15.23 -27.54 -11.07
CA GLU A 171 15.15 -27.99 -12.47
C GLU A 171 14.65 -29.43 -12.56
N ASP A 172 13.85 -29.68 -13.60
CA ASP A 172 13.40 -30.98 -14.03
C ASP A 172 13.40 -31.01 -15.56
N ASP A 173 14.42 -31.64 -16.09
CA ASP A 173 14.71 -31.67 -17.54
C ASP A 173 14.75 -30.22 -18.11
N ASP A 174 13.87 -29.85 -19.02
CA ASP A 174 13.82 -28.53 -19.64
C ASP A 174 12.94 -27.51 -18.84
N ARG A 175 12.40 -27.90 -17.69
CA ARG A 175 11.52 -27.06 -16.89
C ARG A 175 12.23 -26.49 -15.69
N ARG A 176 11.95 -25.23 -15.42
CA ARG A 176 12.46 -24.53 -14.24
C ARG A 176 11.30 -24.18 -13.31
N TYR A 177 11.55 -24.27 -12.03
CA TYR A 177 10.59 -23.99 -10.97
C TYR A 177 11.21 -23.04 -9.99
N LEU A 178 10.40 -22.09 -9.52
CA LEU A 178 10.74 -21.17 -8.47
C LEU A 178 9.89 -21.48 -7.25
N ALA A 179 10.52 -21.86 -6.17
CA ALA A 179 9.85 -22.08 -4.89
C ALA A 179 10.15 -20.92 -3.94
N ARG A 180 9.15 -20.50 -3.20
CA ARG A 180 9.23 -19.40 -2.25
C ARG A 180 8.98 -19.87 -0.82
N SER A 181 9.76 -19.36 0.12
CA SER A 181 9.50 -19.50 1.55
C SER A 181 9.79 -18.20 2.30
N TRP A 182 9.01 -17.90 3.33
CA TRP A 182 9.23 -16.74 4.19
C TRP A 182 10.01 -17.13 5.44
N LEU A 183 10.87 -16.23 5.96
CA LEU A 183 11.57 -16.40 7.23
C LEU A 183 10.58 -16.52 8.39
N ALA A 184 9.53 -15.68 8.37
CA ALA A 184 8.43 -15.76 9.31
C ALA A 184 7.11 -15.57 8.55
N THR A 185 6.07 -16.29 8.95
CA THR A 185 4.72 -16.08 8.41
C THR A 185 4.23 -14.67 8.73
N THR A 186 3.43 -14.11 7.87
CA THR A 186 2.93 -12.73 8.03
C THR A 186 2.13 -12.56 9.32
N GLU A 187 1.55 -13.64 9.84
CA GLU A 187 0.75 -13.64 11.07
C GLU A 187 1.59 -13.60 12.36
N GLU A 188 2.84 -14.09 12.34
CA GLU A 188 3.70 -14.12 13.55
C GLU A 188 4.41 -12.78 13.84
N GLY A 189 4.47 -11.86 12.89
CA GLY A 189 5.13 -10.56 13.03
C GLY A 189 4.33 -9.51 13.78
N VAL A 190 3.07 -9.76 14.11
CA VAL A 190 2.16 -8.80 14.78
C VAL A 190 2.07 -9.04 16.30
N ALA A 191 2.70 -10.07 16.83
CA ALA A 191 2.58 -10.43 18.26
C ALA A 191 3.40 -9.55 19.22
N GLY A 192 4.10 -8.52 18.75
CA GLY A 192 4.98 -7.67 19.57
C GLY A 192 4.56 -6.19 19.73
N SER A 193 3.66 -5.68 18.92
CA SER A 193 3.13 -4.34 19.11
C SER A 193 1.68 -4.44 19.60
N SER A 194 1.46 -4.05 20.87
CA SER A 194 0.16 -3.84 21.55
C SER A 194 -1.02 -4.49 20.82
N ALA A 195 -1.54 -5.56 21.40
CA ALA A 195 -2.70 -6.31 20.95
C ALA A 195 -3.83 -5.42 20.36
N LYS A 196 -3.72 -5.07 19.09
CA LYS A 196 -4.90 -4.88 18.25
C LYS A 196 -5.18 -6.26 17.67
N SER A 197 -6.15 -6.94 18.26
CA SER A 197 -6.69 -8.18 17.74
C SER A 197 -6.84 -8.05 16.23
N THR A 198 -6.21 -8.93 15.45
CA THR A 198 -6.65 -9.24 14.10
C THR A 198 -7.99 -9.98 14.23
N SER A 199 -9.03 -9.24 14.65
CA SER A 199 -10.37 -9.65 14.30
C SER A 199 -10.37 -9.73 12.78
N LYS A 200 -10.75 -10.90 12.21
CA LYS A 200 -11.12 -11.01 10.81
C LYS A 200 -11.88 -9.74 10.48
N ARG A 201 -11.35 -8.93 9.54
CA ARG A 201 -12.06 -7.72 9.10
C ARG A 201 -13.47 -8.17 8.79
N ALA A 202 -14.43 -7.68 9.57
CA ALA A 202 -15.84 -7.96 9.31
C ALA A 202 -16.10 -7.47 7.87
N ALA A 203 -16.83 -8.27 7.08
CA ALA A 203 -17.21 -7.83 5.75
C ALA A 203 -17.88 -6.46 5.89
N TRP A 204 -17.54 -5.54 4.97
CA TRP A 204 -18.15 -4.22 4.96
C TRP A 204 -19.68 -4.34 4.94
N ASN A 205 -20.34 -3.63 5.85
CA ASN A 205 -21.78 -3.72 6.08
C ASN A 205 -22.60 -2.87 5.07
N GLY A 206 -21.94 -2.20 4.12
CA GLY A 206 -22.59 -1.32 3.15
C GLY A 206 -23.08 0.02 3.70
N LEU A 207 -22.93 0.27 4.99
CA LEU A 207 -23.45 1.46 5.67
C LEU A 207 -22.37 2.35 6.28
N ASP A 208 -21.21 1.80 6.60
CA ASP A 208 -20.11 2.53 7.20
C ASP A 208 -19.12 2.97 6.12
N TRP A 209 -18.97 4.25 5.98
CA TRP A 209 -18.08 4.90 5.03
C TRP A 209 -17.01 5.70 5.75
N TYR A 210 -15.91 5.91 5.09
CA TYR A 210 -14.76 6.65 5.61
C TYR A 210 -14.54 7.89 4.76
N VAL A 211 -14.19 9.01 5.39
CA VAL A 211 -13.72 10.22 4.70
C VAL A 211 -12.50 10.78 5.40
N SER A 212 -11.45 11.07 4.61
CA SER A 212 -10.27 11.77 5.09
C SER A 212 -10.42 13.28 4.93
N PHE A 213 -10.12 14.06 5.95
CA PHE A 213 -10.10 15.52 5.90
C PHE A 213 -8.65 16.00 5.76
N GLY A 214 -8.29 16.42 4.56
CA GLY A 214 -7.00 16.97 4.17
C GLY A 214 -7.15 17.89 2.96
N GLY A 215 -6.05 18.38 2.38
CA GLY A 215 -6.08 19.11 1.12
C GLY A 215 -6.91 20.40 1.10
N GLY A 216 -6.89 21.16 2.20
CA GLY A 216 -7.61 22.44 2.28
C GLY A 216 -9.03 22.36 2.84
N ARG A 217 -9.56 21.16 3.10
CA ARG A 217 -10.86 20.96 3.77
C ARG A 217 -10.72 21.15 5.27
N ALA A 218 -11.65 21.85 5.92
CA ALA A 218 -11.67 22.10 7.35
C ALA A 218 -12.73 21.27 8.05
N TRP A 219 -12.30 20.48 9.06
CA TRP A 219 -13.22 19.71 9.89
C TRP A 219 -14.20 20.57 10.66
N GLU A 220 -13.77 21.75 11.09
CA GLU A 220 -14.57 22.72 11.80
C GLU A 220 -15.81 23.16 10.99
N ASP A 221 -15.64 23.34 9.68
CA ASP A 221 -16.74 23.70 8.75
C ASP A 221 -17.71 22.52 8.63
N ALA A 222 -17.18 21.34 8.39
CA ALA A 222 -17.99 20.12 8.25
C ALA A 222 -18.80 19.83 9.51
N ARG A 223 -18.21 20.04 10.69
CA ARG A 223 -18.90 19.86 11.98
C ARG A 223 -19.93 20.94 12.24
N LYS A 224 -19.62 22.19 11.84
CA LYS A 224 -20.52 23.32 12.07
C LYS A 224 -21.75 23.28 11.16
N TYR A 225 -21.53 22.94 9.90
CA TYR A 225 -22.56 23.01 8.87
C TYR A 225 -23.10 21.66 8.41
N GLY A 226 -22.62 20.56 8.99
CA GLY A 226 -23.17 19.21 8.77
C GLY A 226 -22.97 18.67 7.37
N PHE A 227 -21.77 18.82 6.78
CA PHE A 227 -21.48 18.30 5.44
C PHE A 227 -20.16 17.55 5.36
N VAL A 228 -20.01 16.71 4.33
CA VAL A 228 -18.74 16.18 3.83
C VAL A 228 -18.58 16.55 2.38
N SER A 229 -17.36 16.77 1.94
CA SER A 229 -17.06 17.21 0.59
C SER A 229 -16.04 16.31 -0.07
N ALA A 230 -16.12 16.19 -1.39
CA ALA A 230 -15.11 15.56 -2.24
C ALA A 230 -14.80 16.48 -3.41
N GLY A 231 -13.56 16.52 -3.83
CA GLY A 231 -13.09 17.32 -4.96
C GLY A 231 -11.71 16.81 -5.38
N GLY A 232 -11.22 17.27 -6.53
CA GLY A 232 -9.91 16.85 -7.04
C GLY A 232 -9.96 15.72 -8.06
N GLY A 233 -11.12 15.48 -8.68
CA GLY A 233 -11.22 14.56 -9.80
C GLY A 233 -12.50 13.72 -9.82
N LYS A 234 -12.73 13.10 -10.96
CA LYS A 234 -13.93 12.32 -11.28
C LYS A 234 -14.22 11.20 -10.27
N PHE A 235 -13.16 10.54 -9.79
CA PHE A 235 -13.27 9.46 -8.82
C PHE A 235 -13.92 9.93 -7.50
N TYR A 236 -13.41 11.00 -6.92
CA TYR A 236 -13.93 11.52 -5.64
C TYR A 236 -15.38 11.98 -5.75
N THR A 237 -15.72 12.58 -6.88
CA THR A 237 -17.10 12.99 -7.19
C THR A 237 -18.02 11.77 -7.32
N GLN A 238 -17.57 10.69 -7.95
CA GLN A 238 -18.35 9.45 -8.05
C GLN A 238 -18.52 8.78 -6.69
N THR A 239 -17.47 8.74 -5.88
CA THR A 239 -17.51 8.14 -4.54
C THR A 239 -18.49 8.85 -3.62
N ILE A 240 -18.48 10.18 -3.58
CA ILE A 240 -19.42 10.92 -2.73
C ILE A 240 -20.87 10.77 -3.22
N ARG A 241 -21.09 10.67 -4.54
CA ARG A 241 -22.41 10.41 -5.14
C ARG A 241 -22.93 8.99 -4.85
N ALA A 242 -22.05 8.06 -4.54
CA ALA A 242 -22.41 6.69 -4.17
C ALA A 242 -22.85 6.54 -2.70
N LEU A 243 -22.68 7.58 -1.86
CA LEU A 243 -23.09 7.55 -0.47
C LEU A 243 -24.62 7.46 -0.35
N PRO A 244 -25.17 6.37 0.20
CA PRO A 244 -26.62 6.28 0.36
C PRO A 244 -27.09 7.11 1.58
N VAL A 245 -28.29 7.66 1.48
CA VAL A 245 -28.96 8.28 2.65
C VAL A 245 -29.09 7.25 3.77
N GLY A 246 -28.76 7.64 4.98
CA GLY A 246 -28.68 6.76 6.13
C GLY A 246 -27.30 6.12 6.38
N ALA A 247 -26.36 6.27 5.44
CA ALA A 247 -24.97 5.82 5.66
C ALA A 247 -24.31 6.59 6.82
N ARG A 248 -23.45 5.92 7.55
CA ARG A 248 -22.58 6.54 8.56
C ARG A 248 -21.25 6.89 7.93
N VAL A 249 -20.82 8.13 8.06
CA VAL A 249 -19.53 8.61 7.56
C VAL A 249 -18.61 8.88 8.73
N TRP A 250 -17.54 8.10 8.81
CA TRP A 250 -16.50 8.24 9.82
C TRP A 250 -15.43 9.19 9.30
N VAL A 251 -15.22 10.29 10.03
CA VAL A 251 -14.27 11.34 9.63
C VAL A 251 -12.93 11.09 10.29
N ASN A 252 -11.89 11.03 9.47
CA ASN A 252 -10.51 10.90 9.91
C ASN A 252 -9.72 12.16 9.51
N ILE A 253 -8.87 12.63 10.40
CA ILE A 253 -7.84 13.64 10.08
C ILE A 253 -6.49 12.93 10.09
N PRO A 254 -5.72 12.98 9.00
CA PRO A 254 -4.37 12.41 8.96
C PRO A 254 -3.54 12.81 10.18
N GLN A 255 -2.80 11.86 10.73
CA GLN A 255 -1.97 11.99 11.95
C GLN A 255 -2.74 12.26 13.26
N THR A 256 -4.05 12.56 13.20
CA THR A 256 -4.91 12.77 14.39
C THR A 256 -5.80 11.56 14.68
N GLY A 257 -6.27 10.89 13.62
CA GLY A 257 -7.19 9.75 13.74
C GLY A 257 -8.66 10.14 13.56
N TYR A 258 -9.58 9.26 14.01
CA TYR A 258 -11.01 9.50 13.89
C TYR A 258 -11.47 10.60 14.83
N VAL A 259 -12.09 11.64 14.26
CA VAL A 259 -12.52 12.85 14.98
C VAL A 259 -14.03 13.00 15.07
N GLY A 260 -14.79 12.25 14.26
CA GLY A 260 -16.25 12.30 14.30
C GLY A 260 -16.94 11.27 13.43
N VAL A 261 -18.24 11.17 13.57
CA VAL A 261 -19.12 10.36 12.74
C VAL A 261 -20.39 11.16 12.46
N GLY A 262 -20.84 11.12 11.20
CA GLY A 262 -22.10 11.73 10.76
C GLY A 262 -22.99 10.69 10.09
N VAL A 263 -24.27 11.05 9.89
CA VAL A 263 -25.22 10.26 9.11
C VAL A 263 -25.61 11.07 7.88
N VAL A 264 -25.55 10.44 6.71
CA VAL A 264 -25.96 11.06 5.45
C VAL A 264 -27.46 11.27 5.45
N THR A 265 -27.90 12.52 5.37
CA THR A 265 -29.33 12.91 5.40
C THR A 265 -29.85 13.28 4.03
N GLY A 266 -29.00 13.57 3.06
CA GLY A 266 -29.37 13.97 1.70
C GLY A 266 -28.42 13.44 0.65
N ALA A 267 -28.82 13.49 -0.61
CA ALA A 267 -27.97 13.11 -1.73
C ALA A 267 -26.85 14.14 -1.94
N ALA A 268 -25.73 13.68 -2.51
CA ALA A 268 -24.63 14.57 -2.90
C ALA A 268 -25.10 15.57 -3.97
N MET A 269 -24.68 16.81 -3.82
CA MET A 269 -25.00 17.92 -4.73
C MET A 269 -23.75 18.78 -4.96
N GLU A 270 -23.78 19.62 -5.98
CA GLU A 270 -22.68 20.57 -6.21
C GLU A 270 -22.60 21.60 -5.08
N PHE A 271 -21.40 22.07 -4.79
CA PHE A 271 -21.17 23.03 -3.70
C PHE A 271 -22.01 24.30 -3.84
N ALA A 272 -22.16 24.79 -5.06
CA ALA A 272 -22.94 25.99 -5.35
C ALA A 272 -24.46 25.85 -5.07
N ASP A 273 -24.95 24.60 -5.12
CA ASP A 273 -26.36 24.27 -4.93
C ASP A 273 -26.67 23.78 -3.50
N ALA A 274 -25.65 23.67 -2.67
CA ALA A 274 -25.79 23.12 -1.33
C ALA A 274 -26.52 24.07 -0.39
N ILE A 275 -27.68 23.61 0.11
CA ILE A 275 -28.55 24.34 1.04
C ILE A 275 -28.50 23.67 2.41
N LEU A 276 -28.22 24.47 3.43
CA LEU A 276 -28.30 24.05 4.83
C LEU A 276 -29.74 24.17 5.31
N ASP A 277 -30.28 23.09 5.89
CA ASP A 277 -31.59 23.07 6.53
C ASP A 277 -31.44 23.43 8.02
N GLU A 278 -31.46 24.73 8.31
CA GLU A 278 -31.54 25.21 9.70
C GLU A 278 -33.03 25.39 10.09
N PRO A 279 -33.39 25.22 11.39
CA PRO A 279 -34.78 25.37 11.82
C PRO A 279 -35.36 26.76 11.47
N GLY A 280 -36.09 26.83 10.38
CA GLY A 280 -36.82 28.04 9.94
C GLY A 280 -36.13 28.86 8.87
N GLU A 281 -34.96 28.47 8.37
CA GLU A 281 -34.23 29.19 7.34
C GLU A 281 -33.45 28.25 6.42
N LYS A 282 -33.46 28.52 5.11
CA LYS A 282 -32.64 27.84 4.12
C LYS A 282 -31.45 28.74 3.76
N LEU A 283 -30.26 28.31 4.16
CA LEU A 283 -29.04 29.08 3.94
C LEU A 283 -28.16 28.37 2.90
N ALA A 284 -27.71 29.13 1.89
CA ALA A 284 -26.73 28.57 0.94
C ALA A 284 -25.40 28.33 1.66
N LEU A 285 -24.80 27.16 1.47
CA LEU A 285 -23.48 26.82 2.05
C LEU A 285 -22.38 27.74 1.49
N SER A 286 -22.52 28.15 0.21
CA SER A 286 -21.60 29.08 -0.44
C SER A 286 -21.54 30.47 0.19
N ASP A 287 -22.61 30.88 0.88
CA ASP A 287 -22.71 32.19 1.52
C ASP A 287 -22.15 32.18 2.97
N GLN A 288 -21.73 31.02 3.46
CA GLN A 288 -21.22 30.89 4.81
C GLN A 288 -19.73 31.24 4.91
N ALA A 289 -19.33 31.73 6.09
CA ALA A 289 -17.93 31.94 6.39
C ALA A 289 -17.24 30.59 6.63
N LEU A 290 -16.62 30.05 5.61
CA LEU A 290 -15.89 28.80 5.62
C LEU A 290 -14.39 29.03 5.85
N ILE A 291 -13.76 28.14 6.60
CA ILE A 291 -12.32 28.14 6.87
C ILE A 291 -11.57 27.41 5.75
N GLY A 292 -12.15 26.31 5.26
CA GLY A 292 -11.59 25.50 4.20
C GLY A 292 -11.83 26.06 2.79
N THR A 293 -11.13 25.51 1.82
CA THR A 293 -11.29 25.84 0.40
C THR A 293 -12.10 24.74 -0.28
N TYR A 294 -13.30 25.08 -0.75
CA TYR A 294 -14.25 24.11 -1.34
C TYR A 294 -14.56 24.40 -2.81
N THR A 295 -13.97 25.44 -3.39
CA THR A 295 -14.13 25.78 -4.80
C THR A 295 -12.88 25.37 -5.56
N HIS A 296 -12.98 24.41 -6.46
CA HIS A 296 -11.94 24.15 -7.44
C HIS A 296 -12.14 25.06 -8.65
N SER A 297 -11.22 25.96 -8.88
CA SER A 297 -11.16 26.81 -10.07
C SER A 297 -10.85 26.04 -11.37
N GLY A 298 -10.77 24.71 -11.31
CA GLY A 298 -10.41 23.86 -12.43
C GLY A 298 -11.39 22.75 -12.76
N ALA A 299 -12.46 22.60 -12.02
CA ALA A 299 -13.51 21.61 -12.35
C ALA A 299 -14.42 22.14 -13.46
N THR A 300 -13.84 22.40 -14.59
CA THR A 300 -14.59 22.96 -15.72
C THR A 300 -14.81 21.97 -16.81
N THR A 301 -14.68 20.69 -16.61
CA THR A 301 -15.16 19.77 -17.63
C THR A 301 -15.69 18.50 -17.00
N VAL A 302 -16.86 18.15 -17.46
CA VAL A 302 -17.54 16.87 -17.20
C VAL A 302 -16.72 15.68 -17.72
N ASP A 303 -15.58 15.96 -18.33
CA ASP A 303 -14.73 15.02 -19.06
C ASP A 303 -13.29 14.91 -18.50
N ASP A 304 -12.99 15.50 -17.33
CA ASP A 304 -11.70 15.32 -16.66
C ASP A 304 -11.81 14.39 -15.44
#